data_c720fb49cbdf5097c7029aeeac8f39a3
#
_entry.id   c720fb49cbdf5097c7029aeeac8f39a3
#
_cell.length_a   1.000
_cell.length_b   1.000
_cell.length_c   1.000
_cell.angle_alpha   90.00
_cell.angle_beta   90.00
_cell.angle_gamma   90.00
#
_symmetry.space_group_name_H-M   'P 1'
#
loop_
_entity.id
_entity.type
_entity.pdbx_description
1 polymer ?
#
loop_
_entity_poly.entity_id
_entity_poly.type
_entity_poly.pdbx_seq_one_letter_code
_entity_poly.pdbx_strand_id
1 'polypeptide(L)'
;MALIPTLIEIDNIDEKAIEDSKIETQAKHVIPYKDWGTKARSLDVFEIPIEFCKYRLENGRIRTEILTYEKLKGKLISNEQSTQEIIHKFIGNSDKKKNSDLIKILKKDGQTDPAIITADGFLINGNRRKWALTELNKDVPDEKFKKLKVVILPGTGNAERPTVTDIALLENRLQVLVTGKSEYSKMNKALTYYSNVKAGIDLTELLKDDATFTDAGSKNFKKKVKEFENEYFKPLELMNDYLEINKVQGDYEKVANRWMSFEALGSDVMSKLNNEKFKVENNIKNDEIGTIKAAGLNLIKLKDSSAVAGDNRYLIRQIPKWISNEELKKDVLKIGLIEDDNDHIEDPDERDEEWQKQKSTEIISLVKKL
;
A
#
# COMPACT_ATOMS: atom_id res chain seq x y z
N MET A 1 0.53 17.64 -24.19
CA MET A 1 -0.11 18.68 -23.38
C MET A 1 0.29 18.42 -21.94
N ALA A 2 0.95 19.34 -21.26
CA ALA A 2 1.18 19.23 -19.84
C ALA A 2 -0.20 19.32 -19.15
N LEU A 3 -0.56 18.31 -18.36
CA LEU A 3 -1.78 18.34 -17.55
C LEU A 3 -1.67 19.53 -16.60
N ILE A 4 -2.67 20.40 -16.59
CA ILE A 4 -2.75 21.50 -15.62
C ILE A 4 -2.86 20.82 -14.24
N PRO A 5 -1.98 21.14 -13.28
CA PRO A 5 -2.04 20.54 -11.96
C PRO A 5 -3.42 20.81 -11.31
N THR A 6 -4.14 19.76 -10.96
CA THR A 6 -5.45 19.87 -10.32
C THR A 6 -5.26 20.28 -8.86
N LEU A 7 -5.82 21.42 -8.47
CA LEU A 7 -5.86 21.85 -7.07
C LEU A 7 -6.71 20.87 -6.25
N ILE A 8 -6.32 20.65 -4.98
CA ILE A 8 -7.19 19.90 -4.07
C ILE A 8 -8.51 20.64 -3.86
N GLU A 9 -9.60 19.92 -3.71
CA GLU A 9 -10.86 20.48 -3.26
C GLU A 9 -10.76 20.80 -1.77
N ILE A 10 -11.33 21.92 -1.36
CA ILE A 10 -11.36 22.37 0.05
C ILE A 10 -12.80 22.73 0.38
N ASP A 11 -13.32 22.16 1.45
CA ASP A 11 -14.62 22.54 1.99
C ASP A 11 -14.51 23.86 2.74
N ASN A 12 -15.17 24.89 2.22
CA ASN A 12 -15.09 26.24 2.79
C ASN A 12 -15.72 26.35 4.20
N ILE A 13 -16.67 25.49 4.55
CA ILE A 13 -17.28 25.48 5.89
C ILE A 13 -16.28 24.95 6.90
N ASP A 14 -15.63 23.82 6.57
CA ASP A 14 -14.61 23.21 7.41
C ASP A 14 -13.35 24.09 7.51
N GLU A 15 -12.92 24.71 6.40
CA GLU A 15 -11.80 25.67 6.40
C GLU A 15 -12.07 26.83 7.35
N LYS A 16 -13.27 27.41 7.30
CA LYS A 16 -13.66 28.47 8.20
C LYS A 16 -13.74 28.03 9.66
N ALA A 17 -14.28 26.84 9.93
CA ALA A 17 -14.37 26.31 11.28
C ALA A 17 -12.97 26.10 11.91
N ILE A 18 -12.00 25.65 11.12
CA ILE A 18 -10.60 25.52 11.54
C ILE A 18 -9.98 26.90 11.80
N GLU A 19 -10.19 27.85 10.88
CA GLU A 19 -9.65 29.19 11.04
C GLU A 19 -10.17 29.88 12.30
N ASP A 20 -11.48 29.75 12.60
CA ASP A 20 -12.13 30.33 13.77
C ASP A 20 -11.72 29.64 15.10
N SER A 21 -11.28 28.37 15.05
CA SER A 21 -10.96 27.56 16.26
C SER A 21 -9.47 27.40 16.54
N LYS A 22 -8.59 27.76 15.61
CA LYS A 22 -7.15 27.57 15.77
C LYS A 22 -6.57 28.46 16.86
N ILE A 23 -5.63 27.92 17.65
CA ILE A 23 -4.91 28.60 18.70
C ILE A 23 -3.44 28.65 18.32
N GLU A 24 -2.84 29.83 18.29
CA GLU A 24 -1.41 30.01 18.01
C GLU A 24 -0.55 29.46 19.13
N THR A 25 0.52 28.71 18.76
CA THR A 25 1.46 28.12 19.73
C THR A 25 2.80 28.86 19.81
N GLN A 26 3.03 29.86 18.98
CA GLN A 26 4.32 30.52 18.74
C GLN A 26 5.44 29.58 18.23
N ALA A 27 5.14 28.30 18.05
CA ALA A 27 6.08 27.33 17.50
C ALA A 27 6.01 27.34 15.96
N LYS A 28 7.15 27.03 15.34
CA LYS A 28 7.26 26.83 13.89
C LYS A 28 7.77 25.43 13.59
N HIS A 29 7.31 24.88 12.48
CA HIS A 29 7.76 23.58 12.00
C HIS A 29 8.14 23.65 10.52
N VAL A 30 9.29 23.05 10.19
CA VAL A 30 9.79 23.00 8.82
C VAL A 30 9.22 21.77 8.12
N ILE A 31 8.51 21.96 7.00
CA ILE A 31 7.93 20.88 6.22
C ILE A 31 8.53 20.84 4.80
N PRO A 32 8.68 19.63 4.22
CA PRO A 32 9.19 19.43 2.85
C PRO A 32 8.11 19.71 1.80
N TYR A 33 7.55 20.94 1.78
CA TYR A 33 6.44 21.31 0.89
C TYR A 33 6.92 22.08 -0.32
N LYS A 34 6.49 21.68 -1.54
CA LYS A 34 6.88 22.22 -2.85
C LYS A 34 8.41 22.26 -2.99
N ASP A 35 9.03 23.31 -3.49
CA ASP A 35 10.46 23.45 -3.84
C ASP A 35 11.44 23.24 -2.67
N TRP A 36 11.28 22.14 -1.97
CA TRP A 36 12.05 21.80 -0.78
C TRP A 36 13.59 21.91 -0.94
N GLY A 37 14.14 21.79 -2.11
CA GLY A 37 15.59 21.89 -2.33
C GLY A 37 16.15 23.32 -2.26
N THR A 38 15.32 24.36 -2.31
CA THR A 38 15.76 25.75 -2.48
C THR A 38 15.40 26.65 -1.30
N LYS A 39 14.32 26.40 -0.58
CA LYS A 39 13.89 27.17 0.59
C LYS A 39 13.16 26.26 1.58
N ALA A 40 13.78 26.03 2.74
CA ALA A 40 13.10 25.42 3.88
C ALA A 40 11.86 26.27 4.23
N ARG A 41 10.67 25.66 4.20
CA ARG A 41 9.41 26.33 4.58
C ARG A 41 9.16 26.07 6.04
N SER A 42 9.25 27.14 6.83
CA SER A 42 8.85 27.14 8.22
C SER A 42 7.42 27.68 8.31
N LEU A 43 6.50 26.83 8.70
CA LEU A 43 5.10 27.17 8.90
C LEU A 43 4.75 27.22 10.38
N ASP A 44 3.78 28.05 10.73
CA ASP A 44 3.30 28.18 12.10
C ASP A 44 2.56 26.91 12.55
N VAL A 45 2.74 26.57 13.83
CA VAL A 45 2.05 25.45 14.47
C VAL A 45 0.87 26.00 15.27
N PHE A 46 -0.29 25.40 15.05
CA PHE A 46 -1.53 25.72 15.75
C PHE A 46 -2.00 24.54 16.59
N GLU A 47 -2.77 24.79 17.62
CA GLU A 47 -3.60 23.79 18.26
C GLU A 47 -5.04 23.95 17.76
N ILE A 48 -5.64 22.85 17.29
CA ILE A 48 -7.04 22.80 16.87
C ILE A 48 -7.79 21.69 17.61
N PRO A 49 -9.11 21.81 17.81
CA PRO A 49 -9.91 20.68 18.30
C PRO A 49 -9.76 19.46 17.41
N ILE A 50 -9.59 18.29 18.03
CA ILE A 50 -9.28 17.04 17.31
C ILE A 50 -10.41 16.57 16.41
N GLU A 51 -11.64 16.99 16.69
CA GLU A 51 -12.83 16.71 15.89
C GLU A 51 -12.79 17.35 14.49
N PHE A 52 -12.09 18.47 14.32
CA PHE A 52 -11.91 19.10 13.00
C PHE A 52 -10.86 18.40 12.14
N CYS A 53 -10.05 17.51 12.73
CA CYS A 53 -9.10 16.72 11.95
C CYS A 53 -9.80 15.51 11.34
N LYS A 54 -9.63 15.32 10.02
CA LYS A 54 -10.26 14.24 9.26
C LYS A 54 -9.20 13.29 8.70
N TYR A 55 -9.51 11.99 8.66
CA TYR A 55 -8.68 11.02 7.96
C TYR A 55 -8.94 11.08 6.46
N ARG A 56 -7.92 10.79 5.66
CA ARG A 56 -8.01 10.67 4.20
C ARG A 56 -8.16 9.22 3.77
N LEU A 57 -8.94 8.98 2.71
CA LEU A 57 -9.08 7.66 2.08
C LEU A 57 -7.78 7.20 1.39
N GLU A 58 -6.98 8.16 0.87
CA GLU A 58 -5.70 7.90 0.20
C GLU A 58 -4.56 7.59 1.15
N ASN A 59 -4.83 7.46 2.45
CA ASN A 59 -3.82 7.13 3.45
C ASN A 59 -3.14 5.80 3.14
N GLY A 60 -1.87 5.86 2.71
CA GLY A 60 -1.10 4.70 2.29
C GLY A 60 -0.90 3.63 3.37
N ARG A 61 -1.13 3.93 4.66
CA ARG A 61 -1.02 2.95 5.74
C ARG A 61 -2.12 1.89 5.73
N ILE A 62 -3.30 2.26 5.28
CA ILE A 62 -4.54 1.45 5.32
C ILE A 62 -5.15 1.28 3.93
N ARG A 63 -4.32 1.40 2.88
CA ARG A 63 -4.81 1.36 1.51
C ARG A 63 -5.46 0.02 1.15
N THR A 64 -4.89 -1.08 1.65
CA THR A 64 -5.44 -2.43 1.49
C THR A 64 -6.85 -2.52 2.07
N GLU A 65 -7.00 -2.08 3.32
CA GLU A 65 -8.26 -2.13 4.07
C GLU A 65 -9.35 -1.27 3.41
N ILE A 66 -8.99 -0.07 2.94
CA ILE A 66 -9.92 0.83 2.23
C ILE A 66 -10.41 0.17 0.94
N LEU A 67 -9.50 -0.31 0.08
CA LEU A 67 -9.88 -0.89 -1.21
C LEU A 67 -10.71 -2.16 -1.03
N THR A 68 -10.35 -3.01 -0.07
CA THR A 68 -11.13 -4.22 0.26
C THR A 68 -12.52 -3.84 0.79
N TYR A 69 -12.61 -2.85 1.70
CA TYR A 69 -13.91 -2.40 2.22
C TYR A 69 -14.79 -1.85 1.12
N GLU A 70 -14.25 -0.96 0.26
CA GLU A 70 -15.03 -0.39 -0.85
C GLU A 70 -15.54 -1.47 -1.82
N LYS A 71 -14.75 -2.50 -2.05
CA LYS A 71 -15.17 -3.65 -2.88
C LYS A 71 -16.32 -4.43 -2.27
N LEU A 72 -16.26 -4.69 -0.96
CA LEU A 72 -17.20 -5.60 -0.29
C LEU A 72 -18.44 -4.88 0.25
N LYS A 73 -18.32 -3.61 0.62
CA LYS A 73 -19.36 -2.86 1.35
C LYS A 73 -19.85 -1.60 0.61
N GLY A 74 -19.16 -1.17 -0.44
CA GLY A 74 -19.48 0.04 -1.20
C GLY A 74 -18.52 1.19 -0.91
N LYS A 75 -18.61 2.22 -1.75
CA LYS A 75 -17.71 3.39 -1.71
C LYS A 75 -17.82 4.13 -0.38
N LEU A 76 -16.66 4.58 0.10
CA LEU A 76 -16.52 5.46 1.24
C LEU A 76 -16.50 6.93 0.78
N ILE A 77 -17.14 7.80 1.55
CA ILE A 77 -17.16 9.25 1.30
C ILE A 77 -16.41 9.92 2.45
N SER A 78 -15.30 10.61 2.14
CA SER A 78 -14.33 11.12 3.11
C SER A 78 -14.93 11.98 4.23
N ASN A 79 -15.95 12.81 3.93
CA ASN A 79 -16.57 13.70 4.90
C ASN A 79 -17.65 13.04 5.77
N GLU A 80 -18.05 11.80 5.49
CA GLU A 80 -19.05 11.12 6.30
C GLU A 80 -18.47 10.64 7.62
N GLN A 81 -19.20 10.86 8.71
CA GLN A 81 -18.82 10.41 10.05
C GLN A 81 -18.61 8.89 10.11
N SER A 82 -19.47 8.13 9.45
CA SER A 82 -19.36 6.66 9.34
C SER A 82 -18.04 6.24 8.69
N THR A 83 -17.60 6.93 7.65
CA THR A 83 -16.31 6.71 7.00
C THR A 83 -15.14 7.03 7.92
N GLN A 84 -15.21 8.15 8.65
CA GLN A 84 -14.18 8.53 9.61
C GLN A 84 -14.03 7.50 10.73
N GLU A 85 -15.12 6.91 11.21
CA GLU A 85 -15.11 5.83 12.21
C GLU A 85 -14.51 4.54 11.68
N ILE A 86 -14.79 4.18 10.41
CA ILE A 86 -14.21 3.02 9.75
C ILE A 86 -12.69 3.20 9.62
N ILE A 87 -12.23 4.35 9.14
CA ILE A 87 -10.80 4.64 9.00
C ILE A 87 -10.11 4.63 10.36
N HIS A 88 -10.75 5.20 11.38
CA HIS A 88 -10.24 5.19 12.75
C HIS A 88 -9.96 3.75 13.24
N LYS A 89 -10.88 2.80 12.98
CA LYS A 89 -10.70 1.39 13.32
C LYS A 89 -9.55 0.76 12.53
N PHE A 90 -9.42 1.05 11.24
CA PHE A 90 -8.32 0.53 10.42
C PHE A 90 -6.96 1.02 10.92
N ILE A 91 -6.83 2.30 11.26
CA ILE A 91 -5.59 2.85 11.83
C ILE A 91 -5.26 2.20 13.16
N GLY A 92 -6.25 2.00 14.02
CA GLY A 92 -6.08 1.32 15.31
C GLY A 92 -5.54 -0.10 15.16
N ASN A 93 -5.97 -0.81 14.12
CA ASN A 93 -5.57 -2.19 13.85
C ASN A 93 -4.27 -2.32 13.05
N SER A 94 -3.82 -1.28 12.35
CA SER A 94 -2.68 -1.34 11.41
C SER A 94 -1.35 -1.74 12.06
N ASP A 95 -1.10 -1.36 13.32
CA ASP A 95 0.12 -1.72 14.07
C ASP A 95 -0.15 -1.58 15.58
N LYS A 96 -0.79 -2.57 16.16
CA LYS A 96 -1.26 -2.55 17.56
C LYS A 96 -0.14 -2.26 18.57
N LYS A 97 1.06 -2.83 18.36
CA LYS A 97 2.20 -2.63 19.26
C LYS A 97 2.66 -1.17 19.25
N LYS A 98 2.96 -0.63 18.07
CA LYS A 98 3.40 0.76 17.95
C LYS A 98 2.30 1.76 18.29
N ASN A 99 1.03 1.42 18.12
CA ASN A 99 -0.10 2.22 18.56
C ASN A 99 -0.18 2.29 20.08
N SER A 100 -0.02 1.14 20.78
CA SER A 100 0.07 1.11 22.23
C SER A 100 1.25 1.93 22.79
N ASP A 101 2.41 1.83 22.17
CA ASP A 101 3.58 2.61 22.58
C ASP A 101 3.38 4.11 22.34
N LEU A 102 2.74 4.49 21.23
CA LEU A 102 2.40 5.90 20.95
C LEU A 102 1.44 6.48 21.99
N ILE A 103 0.45 5.72 22.45
CA ILE A 103 -0.45 6.14 23.54
C ILE A 103 0.35 6.45 24.81
N LYS A 104 1.31 5.58 25.19
CA LYS A 104 2.15 5.79 26.39
C LYS A 104 3.00 7.07 26.26
N ILE A 105 3.60 7.29 25.09
CA ILE A 105 4.40 8.49 24.81
C ILE A 105 3.53 9.75 24.91
N LEU A 106 2.39 9.78 24.22
CA LEU A 106 1.49 10.93 24.22
C LEU A 106 0.91 11.23 25.62
N LYS A 107 0.64 10.20 26.40
CA LYS A 107 0.19 10.35 27.79
C LYS A 107 1.26 10.99 28.67
N LYS A 108 2.53 10.60 28.49
CA LYS A 108 3.65 11.05 29.30
C LYS A 108 4.19 12.42 28.85
N ASP A 109 4.50 12.53 27.58
CA ASP A 109 5.32 13.64 27.05
C ASP A 109 4.47 14.62 26.20
N GLY A 110 3.22 14.28 25.90
CA GLY A 110 2.36 15.04 24.98
C GLY A 110 2.80 14.89 23.52
N GLN A 111 2.23 15.73 22.68
CA GLN A 111 2.57 15.76 21.25
C GLN A 111 3.79 16.65 21.01
N THR A 112 4.90 16.06 20.53
CA THR A 112 6.16 16.75 20.19
C THR A 112 6.17 17.22 18.74
N ASP A 113 5.79 16.34 17.79
CA ASP A 113 5.73 16.66 16.37
C ASP A 113 4.33 17.09 15.94
N PRO A 114 4.15 18.22 15.25
CA PRO A 114 2.84 18.59 14.74
C PRO A 114 2.40 17.64 13.63
N ALA A 115 1.10 17.45 13.49
CA ALA A 115 0.50 16.83 12.30
C ALA A 115 0.52 17.84 11.14
N ILE A 116 0.28 17.37 9.93
CA ILE A 116 0.14 18.23 8.75
C ILE A 116 -1.26 17.98 8.18
N ILE A 117 -2.02 19.04 8.00
CA ILE A 117 -3.39 18.97 7.50
C ILE A 117 -3.60 19.91 6.31
N THR A 118 -4.61 19.62 5.49
CA THR A 118 -5.17 20.57 4.55
C THR A 118 -5.95 21.67 5.29
N ALA A 119 -6.27 22.75 4.63
CA ALA A 119 -6.98 23.87 5.25
C ALA A 119 -8.37 23.46 5.80
N ASP A 120 -9.00 22.45 5.24
CA ASP A 120 -10.27 21.84 5.67
C ASP A 120 -10.13 20.62 6.57
N GLY A 121 -8.93 20.38 7.11
CA GLY A 121 -8.67 19.44 8.20
C GLY A 121 -8.26 18.02 7.81
N PHE A 122 -8.09 17.68 6.54
CA PHE A 122 -7.64 16.35 6.17
C PHE A 122 -6.17 16.09 6.49
N LEU A 123 -5.91 15.03 7.23
CA LEU A 123 -4.57 14.65 7.69
C LEU A 123 -3.72 14.08 6.56
N ILE A 124 -2.62 14.76 6.23
CA ILE A 124 -1.56 14.24 5.36
C ILE A 124 -0.58 13.43 6.20
N ASN A 125 -0.28 13.91 7.40
CA ASN A 125 0.54 13.22 8.38
C ASN A 125 -0.10 13.37 9.77
N GLY A 126 0.21 12.43 10.69
CA GLY A 126 -0.29 12.46 12.07
C GLY A 126 -1.54 11.61 12.31
N ASN A 127 -1.97 10.79 11.33
CA ASN A 127 -3.13 9.91 11.45
C ASN A 127 -3.12 9.07 12.74
N ARG A 128 -2.00 8.41 13.08
CA ARG A 128 -1.87 7.64 14.31
C ARG A 128 -1.89 8.50 15.57
N ARG A 129 -1.40 9.75 15.50
CA ARG A 129 -1.45 10.69 16.65
C ARG A 129 -2.88 11.13 16.93
N LYS A 130 -3.66 11.48 15.88
CA LYS A 130 -5.09 11.73 16.03
C LYS A 130 -5.79 10.52 16.66
N TRP A 131 -5.56 9.32 16.12
CA TRP A 131 -6.13 8.10 16.64
C TRP A 131 -5.81 7.92 18.14
N ALA A 132 -4.54 8.00 18.53
CA ALA A 132 -4.10 7.78 19.89
C ALA A 132 -4.62 8.84 20.89
N LEU A 133 -4.68 10.11 20.48
CA LEU A 133 -5.26 11.18 21.31
C LEU A 133 -6.79 10.98 21.46
N THR A 134 -7.48 10.53 20.42
CA THR A 134 -8.91 10.21 20.49
C THR A 134 -9.16 9.07 21.49
N GLU A 135 -8.35 8.01 21.45
CA GLU A 135 -8.46 6.91 22.41
C GLU A 135 -8.12 7.35 23.83
N LEU A 136 -7.04 8.14 24.02
CA LEU A 136 -6.70 8.71 25.33
C LEU A 136 -7.80 9.57 25.91
N ASN A 137 -8.47 10.38 25.09
CA ASN A 137 -9.56 11.24 25.57
C ASN A 137 -10.81 10.43 25.97
N LYS A 138 -11.02 9.23 25.41
CA LYS A 138 -12.08 8.32 25.87
C LYS A 138 -11.77 7.74 27.23
N ASP A 139 -10.51 7.30 27.45
CA ASP A 139 -10.09 6.63 28.67
C ASP A 139 -9.85 7.59 29.83
N VAL A 140 -9.26 8.74 29.54
CA VAL A 140 -8.90 9.78 30.51
C VAL A 140 -9.26 11.14 29.91
N PRO A 141 -10.48 11.62 30.13
CA PRO A 141 -10.89 12.93 29.64
C PRO A 141 -10.01 14.04 30.22
N ASP A 142 -9.18 14.64 29.36
CA ASP A 142 -8.26 15.73 29.70
C ASP A 142 -8.21 16.70 28.50
N GLU A 143 -8.29 17.99 28.77
CA GLU A 143 -8.28 19.02 27.72
C GLU A 143 -7.06 18.94 26.78
N LYS A 144 -5.92 18.48 27.29
CA LYS A 144 -4.70 18.25 26.48
C LYS A 144 -4.86 17.18 25.40
N PHE A 145 -5.82 16.24 25.54
CA PHE A 145 -6.09 15.20 24.56
C PHE A 145 -7.19 15.56 23.56
N LYS A 146 -7.89 16.67 23.80
CA LYS A 146 -8.94 17.17 22.91
C LYS A 146 -8.40 18.01 21.76
N LYS A 147 -7.11 18.35 21.77
CA LYS A 147 -6.47 19.18 20.76
C LYS A 147 -5.34 18.44 20.06
N LEU A 148 -5.13 18.79 18.80
CA LEU A 148 -4.02 18.31 17.99
C LEU A 148 -3.15 19.49 17.56
N LYS A 149 -1.84 19.41 17.78
CA LYS A 149 -0.87 20.38 17.21
C LYS A 149 -0.71 20.08 15.74
N VAL A 150 -0.91 21.08 14.90
CA VAL A 150 -0.95 20.97 13.44
C VAL A 150 -0.19 22.07 12.74
N VAL A 151 0.32 21.75 11.57
CA VAL A 151 0.67 22.72 10.52
C VAL A 151 -0.48 22.67 9.51
N ILE A 152 -1.02 23.81 9.16
CA ILE A 152 -2.12 23.94 8.21
C ILE A 152 -1.54 24.37 6.86
N LEU A 153 -1.81 23.60 5.80
CA LEU A 153 -1.39 23.96 4.45
C LEU A 153 -2.24 25.10 3.88
N PRO A 154 -1.69 25.86 2.91
CA PRO A 154 -2.40 26.99 2.30
C PRO A 154 -3.77 26.57 1.74
N GLY A 155 -4.78 27.38 2.03
CA GLY A 155 -6.19 27.16 1.72
C GLY A 155 -6.70 27.90 0.51
N THR A 156 -8.03 28.12 0.50
CA THR A 156 -8.76 28.78 -0.58
C THR A 156 -8.25 30.20 -0.82
N GLY A 157 -8.08 30.57 -2.08
CA GLY A 157 -7.58 31.89 -2.47
C GLY A 157 -6.08 32.10 -2.32
N ASN A 158 -5.35 31.18 -1.71
CA ASN A 158 -3.88 31.24 -1.60
C ASN A 158 -3.23 30.69 -2.87
N ALA A 159 -2.30 31.45 -3.46
CA ALA A 159 -1.56 31.03 -4.66
C ALA A 159 -0.70 29.74 -4.44
N GLU A 160 -0.39 29.44 -3.19
CA GLU A 160 0.38 28.25 -2.80
C GLU A 160 -0.50 27.06 -2.39
N ARG A 161 -1.83 27.15 -2.57
CA ARG A 161 -2.74 26.03 -2.35
C ARG A 161 -2.22 24.78 -3.04
N PRO A 162 -2.15 23.62 -2.33
CA PRO A 162 -1.62 22.41 -2.90
C PRO A 162 -2.47 21.84 -4.03
N THR A 163 -1.81 21.21 -4.98
CA THR A 163 -2.42 20.31 -5.95
C THR A 163 -2.50 18.89 -5.39
N VAL A 164 -3.26 18.01 -6.04
CA VAL A 164 -3.31 16.59 -5.73
C VAL A 164 -1.90 15.98 -5.77
N THR A 165 -1.09 16.37 -6.75
CA THR A 165 0.32 15.95 -6.88
C THR A 165 1.18 16.43 -5.72
N ASP A 166 1.04 17.70 -5.30
CA ASP A 166 1.79 18.23 -4.15
C ASP A 166 1.52 17.44 -2.87
N ILE A 167 0.26 17.03 -2.63
CA ILE A 167 -0.12 16.22 -1.48
C ILE A 167 0.51 14.82 -1.55
N ALA A 168 0.46 14.17 -2.71
CA ALA A 168 1.05 12.84 -2.90
C ALA A 168 2.58 12.87 -2.70
N LEU A 169 3.26 13.88 -3.24
CA LEU A 169 4.71 14.08 -3.05
C LEU A 169 5.04 14.40 -1.58
N LEU A 170 4.26 15.26 -0.93
CA LEU A 170 4.46 15.58 0.49
C LEU A 170 4.29 14.33 1.37
N GLU A 171 3.24 13.55 1.17
CA GLU A 171 3.02 12.30 1.91
C GLU A 171 4.21 11.34 1.71
N ASN A 172 4.68 11.18 0.48
CA ASN A 172 5.82 10.34 0.17
C ASN A 172 7.10 10.80 0.88
N ARG A 173 7.45 12.09 0.79
CA ARG A 173 8.61 12.69 1.50
C ARG A 173 8.54 12.46 3.00
N LEU A 174 7.38 12.65 3.60
CA LEU A 174 7.17 12.46 5.04
C LEU A 174 7.31 10.99 5.49
N GLN A 175 7.10 10.03 4.62
CA GLN A 175 7.34 8.61 4.92
C GLN A 175 8.83 8.28 4.92
N VAL A 176 9.60 8.87 4.01
CA VAL A 176 11.04 8.60 3.85
C VAL A 176 11.89 9.31 4.90
N LEU A 177 11.52 10.56 5.28
CA LEU A 177 12.36 11.44 6.09
C LEU A 177 12.43 11.10 7.58
N VAL A 178 11.62 10.18 8.10
CA VAL A 178 11.54 9.96 9.56
C VAL A 178 11.98 8.56 9.96
N THR A 179 13.21 8.45 10.43
CA THR A 179 13.72 7.32 11.22
C THR A 179 12.79 7.04 12.42
N GLY A 180 12.30 5.80 12.53
CA GLY A 180 11.44 5.38 13.66
C GLY A 180 9.94 5.39 13.42
N LYS A 181 9.46 5.84 12.26
CA LYS A 181 8.05 5.63 11.86
C LYS A 181 7.81 4.16 11.46
N SER A 182 6.58 3.71 11.67
CA SER A 182 6.11 2.46 11.09
C SER A 182 6.07 2.60 9.57
N GLU A 183 6.87 1.83 8.85
CA GLU A 183 6.83 1.77 7.40
C GLU A 183 5.49 1.20 6.91
N TYR A 184 5.08 1.56 5.72
CA TYR A 184 3.98 0.88 5.04
C TYR A 184 4.38 -0.55 4.70
N SER A 185 3.45 -1.48 4.73
CA SER A 185 3.71 -2.79 4.14
C SER A 185 4.09 -2.63 2.66
N LYS A 186 4.89 -3.54 2.13
CA LYS A 186 5.24 -3.53 0.70
C LYS A 186 4.00 -3.44 -0.20
N MET A 187 2.95 -4.15 0.17
CA MET A 187 1.68 -4.14 -0.56
C MET A 187 0.99 -2.77 -0.49
N ASN A 188 0.90 -2.16 0.69
CA ASN A 188 0.33 -0.82 0.85
C ASN A 188 1.15 0.24 0.09
N LYS A 189 2.49 0.12 0.10
CA LYS A 189 3.37 0.97 -0.72
C LYS A 189 3.06 0.78 -2.21
N ALA A 190 3.00 -0.46 -2.70
CA ALA A 190 2.69 -0.76 -4.10
C ALA A 190 1.32 -0.19 -4.51
N LEU A 191 0.27 -0.43 -3.73
CA LEU A 191 -1.08 0.07 -4.00
C LEU A 191 -1.14 1.60 -4.02
N THR A 192 -0.45 2.28 -3.12
CA THR A 192 -0.41 3.75 -3.05
C THR A 192 0.28 4.32 -4.29
N TYR A 193 1.47 3.84 -4.63
CA TYR A 193 2.20 4.31 -5.82
C TYR A 193 1.44 3.98 -7.11
N TYR A 194 0.87 2.78 -7.21
CA TYR A 194 0.07 2.38 -8.37
C TYR A 194 -1.19 3.26 -8.53
N SER A 195 -1.88 3.58 -7.45
CA SER A 195 -3.03 4.48 -7.46
C SER A 195 -2.64 5.89 -7.92
N ASN A 196 -1.52 6.43 -7.44
CA ASN A 196 -1.01 7.73 -7.85
C ASN A 196 -0.64 7.77 -9.34
N VAL A 197 0.00 6.71 -9.83
CA VAL A 197 0.34 6.59 -11.26
C VAL A 197 -0.94 6.48 -12.12
N LYS A 198 -1.95 5.74 -11.68
CA LYS A 198 -3.26 5.67 -12.34
C LYS A 198 -4.00 6.99 -12.34
N ALA A 199 -3.80 7.82 -11.30
CA ALA A 199 -4.32 9.20 -11.23
C ALA A 199 -3.53 10.19 -12.10
N GLY A 200 -2.49 9.73 -12.84
CA GLY A 200 -1.71 10.53 -13.79
C GLY A 200 -0.44 11.16 -13.21
N ILE A 201 -0.03 10.81 -12.00
CA ILE A 201 1.24 11.29 -11.42
C ILE A 201 2.38 10.42 -11.97
N ASP A 202 3.44 11.07 -12.48
CA ASP A 202 4.60 10.36 -13.01
C ASP A 202 5.36 9.62 -11.91
N LEU A 203 5.62 8.32 -12.12
CA LEU A 203 6.36 7.50 -11.15
C LEU A 203 7.76 8.07 -10.88
N THR A 204 8.38 8.66 -11.90
CA THR A 204 9.72 9.27 -11.79
C THR A 204 9.69 10.44 -10.80
N GLU A 205 8.62 11.24 -10.82
CA GLU A 205 8.43 12.33 -9.85
C GLU A 205 8.21 11.82 -8.44
N LEU A 206 7.37 10.79 -8.28
CA LEU A 206 7.15 10.16 -6.97
C LEU A 206 8.43 9.60 -6.36
N LEU A 207 9.35 9.07 -7.18
CA LEU A 207 10.60 8.46 -6.72
C LEU A 207 11.77 9.44 -6.56
N LYS A 208 11.72 10.62 -7.18
CA LYS A 208 12.79 11.63 -7.03
C LYS A 208 13.02 12.07 -5.58
N ASP A 209 11.95 12.05 -4.78
CA ASP A 209 11.99 12.47 -3.38
C ASP A 209 12.35 11.35 -2.40
N ASP A 210 12.46 10.10 -2.87
CA ASP A 210 12.91 8.98 -2.06
C ASP A 210 14.43 9.03 -1.94
N ALA A 211 14.95 9.16 -0.71
CA ALA A 211 16.39 9.28 -0.42
C ALA A 211 17.21 8.10 -1.01
N THR A 212 16.60 6.95 -1.22
CA THR A 212 17.25 5.80 -1.87
C THR A 212 17.50 6.01 -3.36
N PHE A 213 16.88 7.05 -3.97
CA PHE A 213 16.96 7.37 -5.40
C PHE A 213 17.74 8.65 -5.73
N THR A 214 18.01 9.53 -4.75
CA THR A 214 18.57 10.88 -4.99
C THR A 214 20.00 10.92 -5.52
N ASP A 215 20.85 9.93 -5.22
CA ASP A 215 22.27 9.90 -5.62
C ASP A 215 22.51 9.29 -7.02
N ALA A 216 21.45 9.03 -7.79
CA ALA A 216 21.60 8.40 -9.08
C ALA A 216 21.65 9.44 -10.21
N GLY A 217 22.77 9.54 -10.92
CA GLY A 217 22.82 10.18 -12.25
C GLY A 217 21.75 9.59 -13.18
N SER A 218 21.37 10.29 -14.25
CA SER A 218 20.19 9.98 -15.07
C SER A 218 20.06 8.52 -15.55
N LYS A 219 21.17 7.83 -15.85
CA LYS A 219 21.17 6.40 -16.23
C LYS A 219 20.85 5.48 -15.04
N ASN A 220 21.41 5.76 -13.87
CA ASN A 220 21.16 4.99 -12.66
C ASN A 220 19.74 5.21 -12.15
N PHE A 221 19.19 6.41 -12.31
CA PHE A 221 17.82 6.71 -11.92
C PHE A 221 16.80 5.91 -12.73
N LYS A 222 16.94 5.87 -14.07
CA LYS A 222 16.08 5.03 -14.93
C LYS A 222 16.13 3.54 -14.56
N LYS A 223 17.33 3.05 -14.19
CA LYS A 223 17.49 1.67 -13.72
C LYS A 223 16.72 1.45 -12.41
N LYS A 224 16.83 2.37 -11.46
CA LYS A 224 16.12 2.29 -10.17
C LYS A 224 14.59 2.37 -10.31
N VAL A 225 14.08 3.22 -11.23
CA VAL A 225 12.64 3.23 -11.56
C VAL A 225 12.18 1.84 -12.02
N LYS A 226 12.94 1.21 -12.94
CA LYS A 226 12.64 -0.15 -13.39
C LYS A 226 12.77 -1.20 -12.29
N GLU A 227 13.71 -1.04 -11.38
CA GLU A 227 13.86 -1.90 -10.20
C GLU A 227 12.62 -1.76 -9.29
N PHE A 228 12.14 -0.53 -9.07
CA PHE A 228 10.91 -0.28 -8.32
C PHE A 228 9.68 -0.92 -8.97
N GLU A 229 9.52 -0.76 -10.28
CA GLU A 229 8.44 -1.43 -11.03
C GLU A 229 8.49 -2.95 -10.86
N ASN A 230 9.69 -3.53 -10.93
CA ASN A 230 9.88 -4.96 -10.75
C ASN A 230 9.58 -5.44 -9.31
N GLU A 231 9.94 -4.64 -8.31
CA GLU A 231 9.78 -4.98 -6.89
C GLU A 231 8.33 -4.77 -6.41
N TYR A 232 7.62 -3.77 -6.95
CA TYR A 232 6.32 -3.37 -6.42
C TYR A 232 5.17 -3.58 -7.42
N PHE A 233 5.31 -3.17 -8.68
CA PHE A 233 4.19 -3.22 -9.62
C PHE A 233 3.99 -4.61 -10.21
N LYS A 234 5.04 -5.32 -10.57
CA LYS A 234 4.89 -6.69 -11.10
C LYS A 234 4.28 -7.67 -10.10
N PRO A 235 4.70 -7.70 -8.81
CA PRO A 235 3.99 -8.50 -7.82
C PRO A 235 2.52 -8.09 -7.67
N LEU A 236 2.21 -6.79 -7.73
CA LEU A 236 0.83 -6.29 -7.66
C LEU A 236 0.00 -6.73 -8.89
N GLU A 237 0.57 -6.70 -10.09
CA GLU A 237 -0.07 -7.22 -11.30
C GLU A 237 -0.40 -8.71 -11.17
N LEU A 238 0.57 -9.53 -10.75
CA LEU A 238 0.36 -10.96 -10.51
C LEU A 238 -0.69 -11.22 -9.42
N MET A 239 -0.73 -10.39 -8.40
CA MET A 239 -1.75 -10.44 -7.36
C MET A 239 -3.14 -10.10 -7.92
N ASN A 240 -3.25 -9.08 -8.76
CA ASN A 240 -4.51 -8.74 -9.42
C ASN A 240 -5.00 -9.87 -10.33
N ASP A 241 -4.10 -10.49 -11.11
CA ASP A 241 -4.43 -11.66 -11.92
C ASP A 241 -4.92 -12.83 -11.05
N TYR A 242 -4.26 -13.06 -9.91
CA TYR A 242 -4.69 -14.08 -8.94
C TYR A 242 -6.10 -13.79 -8.40
N LEU A 243 -6.35 -12.54 -7.97
CA LEU A 243 -7.66 -12.13 -7.45
C LEU A 243 -8.75 -12.22 -8.53
N GLU A 244 -8.42 -11.93 -9.79
CA GLU A 244 -9.35 -12.05 -10.92
C GLU A 244 -9.70 -13.51 -11.20
N ILE A 245 -8.69 -14.38 -11.33
CA ILE A 245 -8.88 -15.83 -11.56
C ILE A 245 -9.73 -16.46 -10.45
N ASN A 246 -9.54 -16.02 -9.20
CA ASN A 246 -10.31 -16.53 -8.06
C ASN A 246 -11.63 -15.76 -7.81
N LYS A 247 -12.04 -14.85 -8.71
CA LYS A 247 -13.29 -14.06 -8.65
C LYS A 247 -13.45 -13.22 -7.36
N VAL A 248 -12.34 -12.74 -6.82
CA VAL A 248 -12.28 -11.89 -5.62
C VAL A 248 -11.54 -10.58 -5.89
N GLN A 249 -11.72 -10.02 -7.08
CA GLN A 249 -11.05 -8.77 -7.49
C GLN A 249 -11.26 -7.66 -6.47
N GLY A 250 -10.16 -7.02 -6.07
CA GLY A 250 -10.15 -5.90 -5.12
C GLY A 250 -10.19 -6.31 -3.64
N ASP A 251 -10.36 -7.60 -3.32
CA ASP A 251 -10.24 -8.10 -1.95
C ASP A 251 -8.78 -8.41 -1.61
N TYR A 252 -8.02 -7.34 -1.37
CA TYR A 252 -6.59 -7.43 -1.10
C TYR A 252 -6.26 -8.04 0.27
N GLU A 253 -7.18 -8.02 1.24
CA GLU A 253 -6.96 -8.62 2.55
C GLU A 253 -6.77 -10.14 2.46
N LYS A 254 -7.45 -10.81 1.53
CA LYS A 254 -7.29 -12.26 1.30
C LYS A 254 -5.88 -12.68 0.92
N VAL A 255 -5.07 -11.77 0.41
CA VAL A 255 -3.72 -12.04 -0.09
C VAL A 255 -2.62 -11.21 0.58
N ALA A 256 -2.98 -10.39 1.57
CA ALA A 256 -2.04 -9.46 2.23
C ALA A 256 -0.81 -10.15 2.82
N ASN A 257 -0.95 -11.36 3.33
CA ASN A 257 0.14 -12.17 3.89
C ASN A 257 0.96 -12.93 2.84
N ARG A 258 0.56 -12.89 1.55
CA ARG A 258 1.22 -13.65 0.45
C ARG A 258 2.10 -12.78 -0.45
N TRP A 259 2.33 -11.52 -0.11
CA TRP A 259 3.15 -10.59 -0.91
C TRP A 259 4.47 -11.19 -1.36
N MET A 260 5.20 -11.83 -0.43
CA MET A 260 6.52 -12.42 -0.71
C MET A 260 6.47 -13.55 -1.75
N SER A 261 5.34 -14.24 -1.88
CA SER A 261 5.14 -15.28 -2.88
C SER A 261 4.91 -14.68 -4.27
N PHE A 262 4.14 -13.59 -4.38
CA PHE A 262 3.98 -12.85 -5.64
C PHE A 262 5.27 -12.15 -6.05
N GLU A 263 6.04 -11.61 -5.11
CA GLU A 263 7.36 -11.05 -5.36
C GLU A 263 8.31 -12.12 -5.93
N ALA A 264 8.35 -13.32 -5.34
CA ALA A 264 9.15 -14.44 -5.85
C ALA A 264 8.70 -14.90 -7.24
N LEU A 265 7.38 -14.96 -7.49
CA LEU A 265 6.87 -15.30 -8.82
C LEU A 265 7.29 -14.26 -9.87
N GLY A 266 7.22 -12.97 -9.54
CA GLY A 266 7.64 -11.90 -10.42
C GLY A 266 9.14 -11.87 -10.69
N SER A 267 9.96 -11.91 -9.61
CA SER A 267 11.41 -11.74 -9.69
C SER A 267 12.15 -13.00 -10.14
N ASP A 268 11.77 -14.16 -9.61
CA ASP A 268 12.52 -15.39 -9.82
C ASP A 268 12.01 -16.20 -11.02
N VAL A 269 10.72 -16.12 -11.35
CA VAL A 269 10.11 -16.89 -12.43
C VAL A 269 9.87 -16.04 -13.66
N MET A 270 8.98 -15.03 -13.55
CA MET A 270 8.56 -14.24 -14.73
C MET A 270 9.70 -13.46 -15.34
N SER A 271 10.66 -12.96 -14.54
CA SER A 271 11.84 -12.26 -15.07
C SER A 271 12.70 -13.19 -15.95
N LYS A 272 12.82 -14.49 -15.60
CA LYS A 272 13.53 -15.49 -16.42
C LYS A 272 12.75 -15.88 -17.65
N LEU A 273 11.42 -16.04 -17.54
CA LEU A 273 10.56 -16.34 -18.69
C LEU A 273 10.51 -15.19 -19.71
N ASN A 274 10.80 -13.96 -19.30
CA ASN A 274 10.95 -12.81 -20.19
C ASN A 274 12.37 -12.70 -20.81
N ASN A 275 13.30 -13.58 -20.46
CA ASN A 275 14.64 -13.61 -21.00
C ASN A 275 14.72 -14.63 -22.15
N GLU A 276 14.87 -14.14 -23.40
CA GLU A 276 14.93 -14.99 -24.58
C GLU A 276 16.03 -16.04 -24.52
N LYS A 277 17.22 -15.67 -24.02
CA LYS A 277 18.33 -16.62 -23.87
C LYS A 277 17.94 -17.78 -22.93
N PHE A 278 17.32 -17.47 -21.79
CA PHE A 278 16.85 -18.50 -20.85
C PHE A 278 15.80 -19.42 -21.48
N LYS A 279 14.87 -18.86 -22.24
CA LYS A 279 13.82 -19.66 -22.93
C LYS A 279 14.44 -20.63 -23.95
N VAL A 280 15.36 -20.13 -24.78
CA VAL A 280 16.03 -20.97 -25.77
C VAL A 280 16.87 -22.06 -25.14
N GLU A 281 17.67 -21.73 -24.11
CA GLU A 281 18.53 -22.70 -23.41
C GLU A 281 17.73 -23.81 -22.71
N ASN A 282 16.49 -23.53 -22.31
CA ASN A 282 15.64 -24.48 -21.57
C ASN A 282 14.44 -24.99 -22.41
N ASN A 283 14.47 -24.75 -23.72
CA ASN A 283 13.43 -25.19 -24.67
C ASN A 283 12.01 -24.81 -24.18
N ILE A 284 11.83 -23.54 -23.71
CA ILE A 284 10.54 -23.03 -23.23
C ILE A 284 9.84 -22.31 -24.38
N LYS A 285 8.65 -22.82 -24.72
CA LYS A 285 7.83 -22.22 -25.77
C LYS A 285 7.02 -21.03 -25.23
N ASN A 286 6.65 -20.11 -26.12
CA ASN A 286 5.89 -18.92 -25.72
C ASN A 286 4.48 -19.26 -25.23
N ASP A 287 3.86 -20.31 -25.72
CA ASP A 287 2.56 -20.82 -25.25
C ASP A 287 2.61 -21.49 -23.86
N GLU A 288 3.80 -21.94 -23.44
CA GLU A 288 4.00 -22.52 -22.09
C GLU A 288 4.12 -21.45 -21.00
N ILE A 289 4.44 -20.19 -21.34
CA ILE A 289 4.67 -19.11 -20.37
C ILE A 289 3.44 -18.88 -19.49
N GLY A 290 2.26 -18.82 -20.10
CA GLY A 290 0.98 -18.68 -19.39
C GLY A 290 0.73 -19.82 -18.41
N THR A 291 0.97 -21.05 -18.84
CA THR A 291 0.81 -22.25 -18.01
C THR A 291 1.80 -22.29 -16.85
N ILE A 292 3.08 -21.89 -17.08
CA ILE A 292 4.08 -21.80 -16.00
C ILE A 292 3.69 -20.70 -14.99
N LYS A 293 3.17 -19.55 -15.45
CA LYS A 293 2.63 -18.51 -14.57
C LYS A 293 1.47 -19.06 -13.73
N ALA A 294 0.52 -19.78 -14.36
CA ALA A 294 -0.60 -20.41 -13.68
C ALA A 294 -0.15 -21.44 -12.64
N ALA A 295 0.90 -22.22 -12.92
CA ALA A 295 1.51 -23.12 -11.94
C ALA A 295 1.99 -22.36 -10.69
N GLY A 296 2.67 -21.22 -10.88
CA GLY A 296 3.06 -20.33 -9.79
C GLY A 296 1.89 -19.83 -8.96
N LEU A 297 0.80 -19.40 -9.62
CA LEU A 297 -0.43 -18.94 -8.96
C LEU A 297 -1.13 -20.07 -8.19
N ASN A 298 -1.17 -21.27 -8.74
CA ASN A 298 -1.71 -22.46 -8.06
C ASN A 298 -0.90 -22.86 -6.83
N LEU A 299 0.43 -22.75 -6.89
CA LEU A 299 1.30 -22.92 -5.72
C LEU A 299 1.05 -21.85 -4.66
N ILE A 300 0.77 -20.59 -5.05
CA ILE A 300 0.39 -19.52 -4.10
C ILE A 300 -0.96 -19.84 -3.44
N LYS A 301 -1.89 -20.46 -4.16
CA LYS A 301 -3.23 -20.80 -3.66
C LYS A 301 -3.21 -21.85 -2.55
N LEU A 302 -2.26 -22.77 -2.53
CA LEU A 302 -2.14 -23.80 -1.49
C LEU A 302 -2.12 -23.18 -0.08
N LYS A 303 -3.02 -23.61 0.80
CA LYS A 303 -3.06 -23.21 2.21
C LYS A 303 -2.03 -23.95 3.05
N ASP A 304 -1.88 -25.25 2.81
CA ASP A 304 -0.95 -26.11 3.54
C ASP A 304 0.10 -26.69 2.60
N SER A 305 1.29 -26.12 2.66
CA SER A 305 2.47 -26.64 1.98
C SER A 305 3.36 -27.50 2.89
N SER A 306 2.97 -27.75 4.14
CA SER A 306 3.74 -28.54 5.12
C SER A 306 4.00 -29.98 4.67
N ALA A 307 3.12 -30.49 3.78
CA ALA A 307 3.29 -31.83 3.16
C ALA A 307 4.46 -31.89 2.16
N VAL A 308 5.03 -30.75 1.75
CA VAL A 308 6.20 -30.64 0.89
C VAL A 308 7.21 -29.73 1.59
N ALA A 309 8.49 -30.05 1.47
CA ALA A 309 9.56 -29.32 2.15
C ALA A 309 9.61 -27.83 1.68
N GLY A 310 9.15 -26.93 2.51
CA GLY A 310 9.23 -25.49 2.28
C GLY A 310 7.88 -24.75 2.29
N ASP A 311 7.95 -23.42 2.41
CA ASP A 311 6.80 -22.54 2.22
C ASP A 311 6.51 -22.35 0.71
N ASN A 312 5.34 -21.78 0.39
CA ASN A 312 4.94 -21.53 -1.01
C ASN A 312 5.98 -20.71 -1.76
N ARG A 313 6.63 -19.75 -1.10
CA ARG A 313 7.70 -18.93 -1.68
C ARG A 313 8.91 -19.77 -2.08
N TYR A 314 9.28 -20.76 -1.27
CA TYR A 314 10.37 -21.68 -1.60
C TYR A 314 10.03 -22.48 -2.85
N LEU A 315 8.83 -23.06 -2.92
CA LEU A 315 8.37 -23.84 -4.08
C LEU A 315 8.41 -23.01 -5.37
N ILE A 316 7.91 -21.78 -5.31
CA ILE A 316 7.91 -20.85 -6.45
C ILE A 316 9.33 -20.61 -6.96
N ARG A 317 10.29 -20.40 -6.07
CA ARG A 317 11.71 -20.19 -6.42
C ARG A 317 12.36 -21.40 -7.07
N GLN A 318 11.83 -22.60 -6.89
CA GLN A 318 12.32 -23.80 -7.55
C GLN A 318 11.81 -23.93 -9.00
N ILE A 319 10.72 -23.28 -9.38
CA ILE A 319 10.13 -23.39 -10.74
C ILE A 319 11.18 -23.21 -11.84
N PRO A 320 12.07 -22.21 -11.84
CA PRO A 320 13.08 -22.08 -12.88
C PRO A 320 14.03 -23.28 -13.00
N LYS A 321 14.35 -23.92 -11.89
CA LYS A 321 15.16 -25.15 -11.87
C LYS A 321 14.37 -26.32 -12.44
N TRP A 322 13.12 -26.46 -12.06
CA TRP A 322 12.25 -27.54 -12.54
C TRP A 322 12.00 -27.43 -14.04
N ILE A 323 11.71 -26.24 -14.56
CA ILE A 323 11.46 -26.05 -16.01
C ILE A 323 12.73 -26.14 -16.86
N SER A 324 13.91 -26.10 -16.25
CA SER A 324 15.18 -26.36 -16.93
C SER A 324 15.45 -27.86 -17.14
N ASN A 325 14.61 -28.74 -16.60
CA ASN A 325 14.62 -30.17 -16.80
C ASN A 325 13.36 -30.62 -17.53
N GLU A 326 13.47 -31.25 -18.71
CA GLU A 326 12.34 -31.62 -19.57
C GLU A 326 11.29 -32.52 -18.89
N GLU A 327 11.72 -33.43 -18.00
CA GLU A 327 10.78 -34.31 -17.30
C GLU A 327 10.03 -33.56 -16.19
N LEU A 328 10.75 -32.75 -15.38
CA LEU A 328 10.16 -31.97 -14.32
C LEU A 328 9.26 -30.86 -14.87
N LYS A 329 9.63 -30.25 -16.02
CA LYS A 329 8.81 -29.26 -16.71
C LYS A 329 7.42 -29.78 -17.01
N LYS A 330 7.27 -31.05 -17.39
CA LYS A 330 5.95 -31.65 -17.65
C LYS A 330 5.04 -31.61 -16.41
N ASP A 331 5.60 -31.85 -15.22
CA ASP A 331 4.82 -31.82 -13.99
C ASP A 331 4.51 -30.37 -13.56
N VAL A 332 5.42 -29.41 -13.80
CA VAL A 332 5.10 -27.97 -13.62
C VAL A 332 3.95 -27.55 -14.54
N LEU A 333 3.97 -27.93 -15.82
CA LEU A 333 2.90 -27.62 -16.75
C LEU A 333 1.57 -28.27 -16.32
N LYS A 334 1.55 -29.50 -15.79
CA LYS A 334 0.35 -30.10 -15.23
C LYS A 334 -0.22 -29.28 -14.07
N ILE A 335 0.64 -28.80 -13.15
CA ILE A 335 0.20 -27.93 -12.06
C ILE A 335 -0.47 -26.68 -12.63
N GLY A 336 0.06 -26.09 -13.70
CA GLY A 336 -0.49 -24.91 -14.34
C GLY A 336 -1.81 -25.14 -15.08
N LEU A 337 -2.11 -26.36 -15.46
CA LEU A 337 -3.35 -26.75 -16.12
C LEU A 337 -4.47 -27.13 -15.14
N ILE A 338 -4.19 -27.12 -13.83
CA ILE A 338 -5.22 -27.38 -12.81
C ILE A 338 -6.12 -26.14 -12.72
N GLU A 339 -7.34 -26.29 -13.17
CA GLU A 339 -8.37 -25.24 -13.16
C GLU A 339 -9.24 -25.31 -11.91
N ASP A 340 -9.93 -24.21 -11.62
CA ASP A 340 -10.94 -24.12 -10.57
C ASP A 340 -12.32 -24.39 -11.20
N ASP A 341 -12.79 -25.64 -11.08
CA ASP A 341 -14.06 -26.08 -11.64
C ASP A 341 -15.27 -25.70 -10.75
N ASN A 342 -15.05 -24.93 -9.67
CA ASN A 342 -16.05 -24.62 -8.66
C ASN A 342 -16.82 -23.31 -8.95
N ASP A 343 -16.98 -22.96 -10.21
CA ASP A 343 -17.66 -21.74 -10.66
C ASP A 343 -19.14 -21.64 -10.23
N HIS A 344 -19.75 -22.77 -9.87
CA HIS A 344 -21.11 -22.87 -9.36
C HIS A 344 -21.25 -22.46 -7.89
N ILE A 345 -20.13 -22.33 -7.16
CA ILE A 345 -20.11 -21.87 -5.76
C ILE A 345 -19.96 -20.34 -5.76
N GLU A 346 -21.00 -19.65 -5.31
CA GLU A 346 -21.03 -18.16 -5.29
C GLU A 346 -20.15 -17.58 -4.17
N ASP A 347 -20.17 -18.22 -2.99
CA ASP A 347 -19.35 -17.78 -1.86
C ASP A 347 -17.87 -18.05 -2.11
N PRO A 348 -17.01 -17.00 -2.10
CA PRO A 348 -15.59 -17.15 -2.41
C PRO A 348 -14.80 -18.00 -1.39
N ASP A 349 -15.23 -18.01 -0.13
CA ASP A 349 -14.54 -18.77 0.92
C ASP A 349 -14.91 -20.26 0.82
N GLU A 350 -16.18 -20.59 0.59
CA GLU A 350 -16.62 -21.95 0.31
C GLU A 350 -15.97 -22.52 -0.96
N ARG A 351 -15.87 -21.69 -2.01
CA ARG A 351 -15.20 -22.08 -3.26
C ARG A 351 -13.72 -22.37 -3.05
N ASP A 352 -13.00 -21.53 -2.27
CA ASP A 352 -11.59 -21.78 -1.96
C ASP A 352 -11.42 -23.04 -1.12
N GLU A 353 -12.30 -23.28 -0.13
CA GLU A 353 -12.27 -24.51 0.67
C GLU A 353 -12.49 -25.77 -0.18
N GLU A 354 -13.43 -25.72 -1.12
CA GLU A 354 -13.69 -26.85 -2.00
C GLU A 354 -12.52 -27.09 -2.96
N TRP A 355 -11.92 -26.02 -3.50
CA TRP A 355 -10.70 -26.14 -4.30
C TRP A 355 -9.55 -26.77 -3.50
N GLN A 356 -9.36 -26.36 -2.24
CA GLN A 356 -8.34 -26.99 -1.38
C GLN A 356 -8.56 -28.48 -1.20
N LYS A 357 -9.80 -28.92 -0.98
CA LYS A 357 -10.12 -30.35 -0.84
C LYS A 357 -9.86 -31.14 -2.12
N GLN A 358 -10.25 -30.61 -3.27
CA GLN A 358 -10.18 -31.31 -4.55
C GLN A 358 -8.77 -31.28 -5.17
N LYS A 359 -8.11 -30.14 -5.20
CA LYS A 359 -6.91 -29.91 -6.02
C LYS A 359 -5.59 -29.91 -5.24
N SER A 360 -5.61 -29.60 -3.94
CA SER A 360 -4.36 -29.51 -3.16
C SER A 360 -3.59 -30.83 -3.12
N THR A 361 -4.28 -31.98 -2.98
CA THR A 361 -3.66 -33.29 -2.95
C THR A 361 -2.97 -33.63 -4.27
N GLU A 362 -3.58 -33.30 -5.41
CA GLU A 362 -3.01 -33.47 -6.72
C GLU A 362 -1.74 -32.63 -6.91
N ILE A 363 -1.81 -31.33 -6.57
CA ILE A 363 -0.64 -30.42 -6.63
C ILE A 363 0.48 -30.93 -5.73
N ILE A 364 0.20 -31.30 -4.49
CA ILE A 364 1.17 -31.84 -3.54
C ILE A 364 1.81 -33.11 -4.09
N SER A 365 1.03 -34.00 -4.73
CA SER A 365 1.56 -35.20 -5.36
C SER A 365 2.53 -34.89 -6.50
N LEU A 366 2.21 -33.88 -7.33
CA LEU A 366 3.10 -33.43 -8.40
C LEU A 366 4.39 -32.79 -7.84
N VAL A 367 4.25 -31.90 -6.84
CA VAL A 367 5.41 -31.24 -6.20
C VAL A 367 6.36 -32.23 -5.55
N LYS A 368 5.87 -33.34 -4.99
CA LYS A 368 6.73 -34.41 -4.42
C LYS A 368 7.57 -35.14 -5.46
N LYS A 369 7.25 -35.04 -6.74
CA LYS A 369 8.03 -35.59 -7.85
C LYS A 369 9.10 -34.61 -8.35
N LEU A 370 8.93 -33.31 -8.08
CA LEU A 370 9.84 -32.24 -8.43
C LEU A 370 10.98 -32.08 -7.43
#